data_2edef6181799d5fc7732b902770925fe
#
_entry.id   2edef6181799d5fc7732b902770925fe
#
_cell.length_a   1.000
_cell.length_b   1.000
_cell.length_c   1.000
_cell.angle_alpha   90.00
_cell.angle_beta   90.00
_cell.angle_gamma   90.00
#
_symmetry.space_group_name_H-M   'P 1'
#
loop_
_entity.id
_entity.type
_entity.pdbx_description
1 polymer ?
#
loop_
_entity_poly.entity_id
_entity_poly.type
_entity_poly.pdbx_seq_one_letter_code
_entity_poly.pdbx_strand_id
1 'polypeptide(L)'
;GVHFTGFMYLNQNGFKFTTAPDWSGTGYGENFSTAPDAGNIVMTEPAGYYKVDVDLSAQTYTLTPITSIGIIGAAVPVTGWDSDKDLTYNVEERCWEIKDIELNAGECKFRANDDWAMQWGYDGEKFVYSNNAPAVQFIPEAGTYDIKLYAWANGYVKCEFTKK
;
A
#
# COMPACT_ATOMS: atom_id res chain seq x y z
N GLY A 1 -1.86 -17.87 15.37
CA GLY A 1 -0.79 -17.05 14.88
C GLY A 1 -1.27 -15.66 14.56
N VAL A 2 -0.45 -14.66 14.74
CA VAL A 2 -0.82 -13.27 14.51
C VAL A 2 0.01 -12.75 13.37
N HIS A 3 -0.60 -12.68 12.17
CA HIS A 3 0.01 -12.15 10.97
C HIS A 3 -0.55 -10.77 10.68
N PHE A 4 0.33 -9.85 10.34
CA PHE A 4 -0.03 -8.50 9.89
C PHE A 4 0.65 -8.22 8.56
N THR A 5 -0.07 -7.55 7.68
CA THR A 5 0.47 -6.99 6.44
C THR A 5 0.18 -5.50 6.43
N GLY A 6 1.19 -4.71 6.16
CA GLY A 6 1.08 -3.27 6.03
C GLY A 6 1.94 -2.73 4.90
N PHE A 7 1.70 -1.47 4.53
CA PHE A 7 2.43 -0.78 3.47
C PHE A 7 2.89 0.56 4.01
N MET A 8 4.18 0.82 3.96
CA MET A 8 4.73 2.04 4.56
C MET A 8 6.11 2.39 4.02
N TYR A 9 6.44 3.66 4.13
CA TYR A 9 7.81 4.10 3.95
C TYR A 9 8.62 3.81 5.22
N LEU A 10 9.75 3.15 5.05
CA LEU A 10 10.69 2.84 6.11
C LEU A 10 12.06 3.45 5.81
N ASN A 11 12.75 3.83 6.86
CA ASN A 11 14.14 4.27 6.81
C ASN A 11 14.99 3.48 7.80
N GLN A 12 16.28 3.73 7.81
CA GLN A 12 17.23 2.98 8.63
C GLN A 12 17.37 3.51 10.07
N ASN A 13 16.47 4.41 10.51
CA ASN A 13 16.47 4.92 11.89
C ASN A 13 15.94 3.91 12.92
N GLY A 14 15.37 2.81 12.44
CA GLY A 14 14.82 1.76 13.27
C GLY A 14 13.33 1.94 13.57
N PHE A 15 12.67 0.81 13.88
CA PHE A 15 11.26 0.74 14.21
C PHE A 15 10.97 -0.38 15.22
N LYS A 16 9.74 -0.44 15.69
CA LYS A 16 9.20 -1.54 16.49
C LYS A 16 7.84 -1.94 15.93
N PHE A 17 7.48 -3.19 16.10
CA PHE A 17 6.08 -3.60 15.93
C PHE A 17 5.34 -3.39 17.25
N THR A 18 4.07 -3.04 17.18
CA THR A 18 3.21 -2.86 18.35
C THR A 18 1.83 -3.42 18.08
N THR A 19 1.20 -3.98 19.11
CA THR A 19 -0.15 -4.53 19.01
C THR A 19 -1.25 -3.49 19.18
N ALA A 20 -0.90 -2.24 19.41
CA ALA A 20 -1.81 -1.11 19.50
C ALA A 20 -1.24 0.08 18.72
N PRO A 21 -2.08 1.03 18.25
CA PRO A 21 -1.61 2.20 17.50
C PRO A 21 -0.82 3.20 18.36
N ASP A 22 -0.69 2.92 19.62
CA ASP A 22 0.09 3.67 20.60
C ASP A 22 0.97 2.72 21.43
N TRP A 23 1.61 3.22 22.47
CA TRP A 23 2.48 2.43 23.33
C TRP A 23 1.75 1.67 24.45
N SER A 24 0.41 1.62 24.42
CA SER A 24 -0.39 0.84 25.39
C SER A 24 -0.37 -0.66 25.11
N GLY A 25 -0.03 -1.08 23.89
CA GLY A 25 0.10 -2.47 23.50
C GLY A 25 1.49 -3.06 23.75
N THR A 26 1.63 -4.35 23.41
CA THR A 26 2.94 -5.01 23.46
C THR A 26 3.80 -4.51 22.31
N GLY A 27 4.96 -3.95 22.62
CA GLY A 27 5.98 -3.57 21.65
C GLY A 27 6.98 -4.71 21.43
N TYR A 28 7.37 -4.93 20.17
CA TYR A 28 8.37 -5.90 19.76
C TYR A 28 9.54 -5.15 19.14
N GLY A 29 10.67 -5.15 19.82
CA GLY A 29 11.90 -4.51 19.38
C GLY A 29 12.86 -5.48 18.70
N GLU A 30 14.16 -5.19 18.82
CA GLU A 30 15.22 -6.02 18.27
C GLU A 30 15.07 -7.50 18.71
N ASN A 31 15.24 -8.41 17.76
CA ASN A 31 15.02 -9.85 17.96
C ASN A 31 13.63 -10.21 18.51
N PHE A 32 12.60 -9.41 18.19
CA PHE A 32 11.25 -9.54 18.72
C PHE A 32 11.16 -9.51 20.25
N SER A 33 12.15 -8.92 20.91
CA SER A 33 12.13 -8.73 22.36
C SER A 33 10.97 -7.80 22.78
N THR A 34 10.25 -8.21 23.81
CA THR A 34 9.18 -7.43 24.44
C THR A 34 9.63 -6.69 25.71
N ALA A 35 10.93 -6.73 26.00
CA ALA A 35 11.49 -5.99 27.13
C ALA A 35 11.26 -4.48 26.97
N PRO A 36 10.94 -3.76 28.06
CA PRO A 36 10.67 -2.31 27.97
C PRO A 36 11.84 -1.50 27.39
N ASP A 37 13.06 -1.98 27.56
CA ASP A 37 14.30 -1.36 27.08
C ASP A 37 14.84 -2.00 25.80
N ALA A 38 14.07 -2.89 25.14
CA ALA A 38 14.45 -3.49 23.87
C ALA A 38 14.82 -2.42 22.83
N GLY A 39 15.94 -2.63 22.12
CA GLY A 39 16.37 -1.77 21.03
C GLY A 39 15.37 -1.76 19.87
N ASN A 40 15.59 -0.88 18.93
CA ASN A 40 14.81 -0.86 17.69
C ASN A 40 15.27 -1.94 16.73
N ILE A 41 14.36 -2.45 15.92
CA ILE A 41 14.68 -3.24 14.73
C ILE A 41 15.29 -2.26 13.71
N VAL A 42 16.48 -2.54 13.24
CA VAL A 42 17.15 -1.75 12.20
C VAL A 42 17.24 -2.60 10.94
N MET A 43 16.57 -2.14 9.88
CA MET A 43 16.62 -2.83 8.60
C MET A 43 17.96 -2.63 7.92
N THR A 44 18.39 -3.63 7.15
CA THR A 44 19.60 -3.57 6.31
C THR A 44 19.31 -3.08 4.89
N GLU A 45 18.04 -3.15 4.49
CA GLU A 45 17.54 -2.69 3.21
C GLU A 45 17.60 -1.15 3.10
N PRO A 46 17.70 -0.60 1.89
CA PRO A 46 17.67 0.85 1.68
C PRO A 46 16.37 1.48 2.20
N ALA A 47 16.41 2.76 2.57
CA ALA A 47 15.21 3.53 2.83
C ALA A 47 14.29 3.51 1.60
N GLY A 48 12.99 3.27 1.79
CA GLY A 48 12.03 3.15 0.69
C GLY A 48 10.64 2.75 1.16
N TYR A 49 9.77 2.52 0.19
CA TYR A 49 8.41 2.05 0.46
C TYR A 49 8.36 0.53 0.40
N TYR A 50 7.73 -0.08 1.39
CA TYR A 50 7.72 -1.54 1.56
C TYR A 50 6.33 -2.07 1.87
N LYS A 51 6.04 -3.26 1.35
CA LYS A 51 5.07 -4.16 1.97
C LYS A 51 5.78 -4.85 3.13
N VAL A 52 5.21 -4.76 4.30
CA VAL A 52 5.70 -5.35 5.54
C VAL A 52 4.79 -6.49 5.94
N ASP A 53 5.30 -7.70 5.93
CA ASP A 53 4.62 -8.87 6.47
C ASP A 53 5.29 -9.27 7.78
N VAL A 54 4.53 -9.41 8.86
CA VAL A 54 5.06 -9.82 10.15
C VAL A 54 4.27 -10.97 10.75
N ASP A 55 4.96 -11.97 11.25
CA ASP A 55 4.43 -13.09 12.03
C ASP A 55 4.99 -13.03 13.45
N LEU A 56 4.16 -12.59 14.40
CA LEU A 56 4.56 -12.48 15.79
C LEU A 56 4.74 -13.85 16.46
N SER A 57 4.07 -14.89 15.95
CA SER A 57 4.21 -16.24 16.50
C SER A 57 5.53 -16.89 16.09
N ALA A 58 5.91 -16.69 14.84
CA ALA A 58 7.20 -17.17 14.33
C ALA A 58 8.35 -16.19 14.64
N GLN A 59 8.03 -14.99 15.13
CA GLN A 59 9.00 -13.93 15.39
C GLN A 59 9.82 -13.57 14.14
N THR A 60 9.13 -13.41 13.02
CA THR A 60 9.74 -13.09 11.73
C THR A 60 9.02 -11.93 11.07
N TYR A 61 9.72 -11.21 10.21
CA TYR A 61 9.14 -10.24 9.30
C TYR A 61 9.82 -10.28 7.93
N THR A 62 9.11 -9.83 6.92
CA THR A 62 9.63 -9.72 5.55
C THR A 62 9.30 -8.34 5.01
N LEU A 63 10.29 -7.72 4.36
CA LEU A 63 10.16 -6.46 3.66
C LEU A 63 10.19 -6.74 2.15
N THR A 64 9.09 -6.43 1.45
CA THR A 64 9.03 -6.52 0.00
C THR A 64 9.08 -5.10 -0.58
N PRO A 65 10.13 -4.73 -1.32
CA PRO A 65 10.26 -3.37 -1.84
C PRO A 65 9.17 -3.06 -2.87
N ILE A 66 8.63 -1.86 -2.78
CA ILE A 66 7.68 -1.29 -3.74
C ILE A 66 8.34 -0.07 -4.36
N THR A 67 8.72 -0.19 -5.64
CA THR A 67 9.41 0.86 -6.38
C THR A 67 8.46 1.74 -7.17
N SER A 68 7.27 1.21 -7.49
CA SER A 68 6.19 1.93 -8.17
C SER A 68 4.83 1.42 -7.75
N ILE A 69 3.83 2.27 -7.78
CA ILE A 69 2.41 1.89 -7.82
C ILE A 69 1.78 2.69 -8.95
N GLY A 70 1.06 2.01 -9.84
CA GLY A 70 0.38 2.64 -10.96
C GLY A 70 -1.08 2.26 -11.07
N ILE A 71 -1.85 3.12 -11.74
CA ILE A 71 -3.23 2.86 -12.15
C ILE A 71 -3.24 2.22 -13.52
N ILE A 72 -4.04 1.16 -13.68
CA ILE A 72 -4.17 0.39 -14.91
C ILE A 72 -5.63 0.01 -15.15
N GLY A 73 -6.06 -0.08 -16.39
CA GLY A 73 -7.38 -0.55 -16.74
C GLY A 73 -8.01 0.17 -17.92
N ALA A 74 -9.19 -0.29 -18.34
CA ALA A 74 -9.93 0.29 -19.46
C ALA A 74 -10.24 1.78 -19.29
N ALA A 75 -10.32 2.27 -18.05
CA ALA A 75 -10.51 3.68 -17.76
C ALA A 75 -9.28 4.54 -18.06
N VAL A 76 -8.09 3.96 -18.21
CA VAL A 76 -6.84 4.71 -18.48
C VAL A 76 -6.66 4.84 -19.99
N PRO A 77 -6.79 6.06 -20.57
CA PRO A 77 -6.66 6.25 -22.00
C PRO A 77 -5.29 5.82 -22.51
N VAL A 78 -5.25 5.29 -23.74
CA VAL A 78 -4.07 4.87 -24.49
C VAL A 78 -3.45 3.58 -23.95
N THR A 79 -3.19 3.46 -22.65
CA THR A 79 -2.48 2.31 -22.08
C THR A 79 -3.41 1.15 -21.71
N GLY A 80 -4.64 1.46 -21.29
CA GLY A 80 -5.61 0.42 -20.93
C GLY A 80 -5.06 -0.58 -19.92
N TRP A 81 -5.13 -1.85 -20.27
CA TRP A 81 -4.59 -2.97 -19.48
C TRP A 81 -3.15 -3.35 -19.84
N ASP A 82 -2.53 -2.68 -20.83
CA ASP A 82 -1.18 -3.03 -21.31
C ASP A 82 -0.08 -2.50 -20.41
N SER A 83 -0.26 -1.28 -19.90
CA SER A 83 0.67 -0.68 -18.94
C SER A 83 -0.05 0.29 -18.02
N ASP A 84 0.52 0.51 -16.85
CA ASP A 84 -0.03 1.45 -15.87
C ASP A 84 0.57 2.86 -16.00
N LYS A 85 -0.10 3.80 -15.36
CA LYS A 85 0.44 5.13 -15.12
C LYS A 85 0.83 5.26 -13.66
N ASP A 86 2.09 5.55 -13.43
CA ASP A 86 2.66 5.66 -12.10
C ASP A 86 2.07 6.82 -11.30
N LEU A 87 1.78 6.53 -10.04
CA LEU A 87 1.52 7.50 -9.00
C LEU A 87 2.86 7.91 -8.35
N THR A 88 2.87 9.04 -7.67
CA THR A 88 4.00 9.50 -6.87
C THR A 88 3.67 9.36 -5.39
N TYR A 89 4.63 8.89 -4.61
CA TYR A 89 4.43 8.78 -3.16
C TYR A 89 4.58 10.15 -2.47
N ASN A 90 3.54 10.53 -1.74
CA ASN A 90 3.49 11.73 -0.91
C ASN A 90 3.81 11.33 0.54
N VAL A 91 5.01 11.68 1.01
CA VAL A 91 5.52 11.32 2.35
C VAL A 91 4.70 11.99 3.46
N GLU A 92 4.25 13.23 3.24
CA GLU A 92 3.50 13.99 4.25
C GLU A 92 2.10 13.43 4.46
N GLU A 93 1.39 13.14 3.37
CA GLU A 93 0.04 12.58 3.42
C GLU A 93 0.04 11.04 3.51
N ARG A 94 1.18 10.41 3.37
CA ARG A 94 1.36 8.94 3.40
C ARG A 94 0.46 8.22 2.40
N CYS A 95 0.39 8.75 1.19
CA CYS A 95 -0.39 8.18 0.10
C CYS A 95 0.39 8.20 -1.22
N TRP A 96 -0.05 7.38 -2.16
CA TRP A 96 0.37 7.45 -3.55
C TRP A 96 -0.64 8.31 -4.30
N GLU A 97 -0.19 9.27 -5.09
CA GLU A 97 -1.08 10.21 -5.75
C GLU A 97 -0.70 10.47 -7.22
N ILE A 98 -1.70 10.80 -8.01
CA ILE A 98 -1.54 11.38 -9.34
C ILE A 98 -2.58 12.50 -9.48
N LYS A 99 -2.18 13.62 -10.08
CA LYS A 99 -3.04 14.77 -10.32
C LYS A 99 -3.30 14.94 -11.81
N ASP A 100 -4.45 15.51 -12.12
CA ASP A 100 -4.84 15.86 -13.49
C ASP A 100 -4.79 14.69 -14.48
N ILE A 101 -5.12 13.47 -14.02
CA ILE A 101 -5.19 12.32 -14.91
C ILE A 101 -6.52 12.32 -15.68
N GLU A 102 -6.45 12.19 -16.99
CA GLU A 102 -7.63 11.95 -17.82
C GLU A 102 -8.05 10.49 -17.73
N LEU A 103 -9.31 10.25 -17.40
CA LEU A 103 -9.90 8.91 -17.34
C LEU A 103 -11.14 8.83 -18.22
N ASN A 104 -11.35 7.68 -18.85
CA ASN A 104 -12.61 7.28 -19.45
C ASN A 104 -13.52 6.65 -18.38
N ALA A 105 -14.82 6.59 -18.65
CA ALA A 105 -15.66 5.67 -17.88
C ALA A 105 -15.21 4.23 -18.11
N GLY A 106 -15.14 3.45 -17.05
CA GLY A 106 -14.68 2.05 -17.16
C GLY A 106 -13.99 1.53 -15.92
N GLU A 107 -13.39 0.37 -16.07
CA GLU A 107 -12.71 -0.34 -14.99
C GLU A 107 -11.26 0.09 -14.84
N CYS A 108 -10.80 0.14 -13.61
CA CYS A 108 -9.40 0.31 -13.28
C CYS A 108 -9.05 -0.36 -11.96
N LYS A 109 -7.79 -0.57 -11.73
CA LYS A 109 -7.22 -0.95 -10.45
C LYS A 109 -5.78 -0.47 -10.33
N PHE A 110 -5.14 -0.76 -9.24
CA PHE A 110 -3.75 -0.38 -8.97
C PHE A 110 -2.90 -1.62 -8.82
N ARG A 111 -1.65 -1.51 -9.23
CA ARG A 111 -0.65 -2.56 -9.02
C ARG A 111 0.70 -1.96 -8.64
N ALA A 112 1.51 -2.74 -7.92
CA ALA A 112 2.88 -2.37 -7.58
C ALA A 112 3.88 -3.01 -8.54
N ASN A 113 5.00 -2.32 -8.77
CA ASN A 113 6.16 -2.85 -9.48
C ASN A 113 5.87 -3.36 -10.90
N ASP A 114 4.89 -2.77 -11.61
CA ASP A 114 4.46 -3.20 -12.94
C ASP A 114 4.09 -4.70 -13.02
N ASP A 115 3.65 -5.27 -11.91
CA ASP A 115 3.37 -6.69 -11.74
C ASP A 115 2.00 -6.91 -11.08
N TRP A 116 1.44 -8.11 -11.27
CA TRP A 116 0.14 -8.49 -10.72
C TRP A 116 0.22 -9.15 -9.34
N ALA A 117 1.40 -9.28 -8.76
CA ALA A 117 1.58 -9.89 -7.43
C ALA A 117 0.97 -9.06 -6.29
N MET A 118 0.99 -7.72 -6.41
CA MET A 118 0.42 -6.81 -5.41
C MET A 118 -0.55 -5.84 -6.09
N GLN A 119 -1.82 -5.92 -5.72
CA GLN A 119 -2.90 -5.18 -6.37
C GLN A 119 -3.85 -4.55 -5.36
N TRP A 120 -4.46 -3.44 -5.75
CA TRP A 120 -5.53 -2.77 -5.01
C TRP A 120 -6.70 -2.51 -5.96
N GLY A 121 -7.91 -2.67 -5.46
CA GLY A 121 -9.12 -2.39 -6.22
C GLY A 121 -10.37 -2.48 -5.35
N TYR A 122 -11.52 -2.54 -6.00
CA TYR A 122 -12.83 -2.54 -5.35
C TYR A 122 -13.49 -3.91 -5.52
N ASP A 123 -13.81 -4.57 -4.40
CA ASP A 123 -14.35 -5.94 -4.39
C ASP A 123 -15.86 -6.03 -4.56
N GLY A 124 -16.54 -4.88 -4.73
CA GLY A 124 -17.98 -4.76 -4.80
C GLY A 124 -18.60 -4.13 -3.55
N GLU A 125 -17.90 -4.14 -2.43
CA GLU A 125 -18.33 -3.51 -1.18
C GLU A 125 -17.37 -2.41 -0.72
N LYS A 126 -16.08 -2.66 -0.82
CA LYS A 126 -15.04 -1.75 -0.34
C LYS A 126 -13.77 -1.84 -1.17
N PHE A 127 -12.89 -0.88 -0.98
CA PHE A 127 -11.56 -0.88 -1.55
C PHE A 127 -10.64 -1.79 -0.74
N VAL A 128 -9.90 -2.67 -1.42
CA VAL A 128 -9.08 -3.71 -0.78
C VAL A 128 -7.73 -3.88 -1.45
N TYR A 129 -6.76 -4.37 -0.67
CA TYR A 129 -5.56 -5.00 -1.18
C TYR A 129 -5.81 -6.48 -1.44
N SER A 130 -5.36 -6.99 -2.57
CA SER A 130 -5.41 -8.40 -2.87
C SER A 130 -4.23 -8.82 -3.76
N ASN A 131 -3.67 -9.99 -3.50
CA ASN A 131 -2.65 -10.59 -4.36
C ASN A 131 -3.23 -11.63 -5.34
N ASN A 132 -4.51 -11.98 -5.23
CA ASN A 132 -5.14 -13.05 -6.02
C ASN A 132 -6.50 -12.69 -6.62
N ALA A 133 -7.21 -11.69 -6.13
CA ALA A 133 -8.54 -11.38 -6.61
C ALA A 133 -8.53 -10.25 -7.63
N PRO A 134 -9.35 -10.33 -8.69
CA PRO A 134 -9.54 -9.24 -9.64
C PRO A 134 -10.44 -8.16 -9.05
N ALA A 135 -9.96 -7.45 -8.04
CA ALA A 135 -10.65 -6.32 -7.47
C ALA A 135 -10.52 -5.12 -8.40
N VAL A 136 -11.64 -4.52 -8.82
CA VAL A 136 -11.69 -3.49 -9.86
C VAL A 136 -12.48 -2.28 -9.37
N GLN A 137 -11.86 -1.11 -9.45
CA GLN A 137 -12.56 0.15 -9.24
C GLN A 137 -13.18 0.60 -10.56
N PHE A 138 -14.48 0.85 -10.57
CA PHE A 138 -15.20 1.38 -11.73
C PHE A 138 -15.25 2.91 -11.72
N ILE A 139 -14.85 3.54 -12.83
CA ILE A 139 -14.97 4.98 -13.04
C ILE A 139 -16.28 5.26 -13.77
N PRO A 140 -17.26 5.97 -13.13
CA PRO A 140 -18.59 6.13 -13.70
C PRO A 140 -18.67 7.13 -14.85
N GLU A 141 -17.78 8.13 -14.87
CA GLU A 141 -17.78 9.19 -15.85
C GLU A 141 -16.39 9.51 -16.34
N ALA A 142 -16.25 9.80 -17.63
CA ALA A 142 -15.02 10.35 -18.18
C ALA A 142 -14.73 11.75 -17.63
N GLY A 143 -13.49 12.10 -17.49
CA GLY A 143 -13.05 13.43 -17.04
C GLY A 143 -11.64 13.43 -16.47
N THR A 144 -11.27 14.59 -15.94
CA THR A 144 -10.00 14.81 -15.27
C THR A 144 -10.17 14.54 -13.78
N TYR A 145 -9.26 13.76 -13.21
CA TYR A 145 -9.29 13.34 -11.80
C TYR A 145 -7.98 13.61 -11.09
N ASP A 146 -8.08 13.90 -9.81
CA ASP A 146 -6.99 13.69 -8.85
C ASP A 146 -7.27 12.40 -8.08
N ILE A 147 -6.24 11.57 -7.94
CA ILE A 147 -6.35 10.27 -7.26
C ILE A 147 -5.37 10.21 -6.10
N LYS A 148 -5.84 9.71 -4.95
CA LYS A 148 -5.02 9.36 -3.79
C LYS A 148 -5.31 7.94 -3.36
N LEU A 149 -4.26 7.11 -3.37
CA LEU A 149 -4.29 5.74 -2.89
C LEU A 149 -3.57 5.65 -1.54
N TYR A 150 -4.31 5.27 -0.51
CA TYR A 150 -3.80 4.96 0.81
C TYR A 150 -3.66 3.44 0.93
N ALA A 151 -2.50 2.92 0.59
CA ALA A 151 -2.19 1.49 0.55
C ALA A 151 -1.76 0.97 1.93
N TRP A 152 -2.54 1.25 2.97
CA TRP A 152 -2.22 0.93 4.36
C TRP A 152 -2.45 -0.57 4.67
N ALA A 153 -2.43 -0.90 5.96
CA ALA A 153 -2.73 -2.26 6.41
C ALA A 153 -4.18 -2.67 6.06
N ASN A 154 -4.41 -3.98 5.97
CA ASN A 154 -5.73 -4.53 5.67
C ASN A 154 -6.81 -3.96 6.61
N GLY A 155 -7.91 -3.50 6.03
CA GLY A 155 -9.00 -2.80 6.73
C GLY A 155 -8.87 -1.28 6.77
N TYR A 156 -7.72 -0.72 6.37
CA TYR A 156 -7.47 0.73 6.32
C TYR A 156 -7.11 1.22 4.91
N VAL A 157 -7.21 0.35 3.94
CA VAL A 157 -6.95 0.64 2.53
C VAL A 157 -8.09 1.48 1.97
N LYS A 158 -7.79 2.58 1.31
CA LYS A 158 -8.79 3.41 0.63
C LYS A 158 -8.21 4.09 -0.61
N CYS A 159 -9.10 4.48 -1.52
CA CYS A 159 -8.77 5.30 -2.66
C CYS A 159 -9.77 6.45 -2.81
N GLU A 160 -9.26 7.63 -3.07
CA GLU A 160 -10.05 8.83 -3.31
C GLU A 160 -9.89 9.25 -4.77
N PHE A 161 -11.01 9.36 -5.47
CA PHE A 161 -11.12 9.91 -6.83
C PHE A 161 -11.86 11.24 -6.76
N THR A 162 -11.16 12.32 -7.08
CA THR A 162 -11.75 13.66 -7.09
C THR A 162 -11.84 14.15 -8.53
N LYS A 163 -13.04 14.18 -9.09
CA LYS A 163 -13.29 14.75 -10.42
C LYS A 163 -13.22 16.27 -10.37
N LYS A 164 -12.55 16.86 -11.34
CA LYS A 164 -12.44 18.31 -11.52
C LYS A 164 -13.54 18.89 -12.38
#